data_c306c4ef3ea0005726da6faa9a3c1616
#
_entry.id   c306c4ef3ea0005726da6faa9a3c1616
#
_cell.length_a   1.000
_cell.length_b   1.000
_cell.length_c   1.000
_cell.angle_alpha   90.00
_cell.angle_beta   90.00
_cell.angle_gamma   90.00
#
_symmetry.space_group_name_H-M   'P 1'
#
loop_
_entity.id
_entity.type
_entity.pdbx_description
1 polymer ?
#
loop_
_entity_poly.entity_id
_entity_poly.type
_entity_poly.pdbx_seq_one_letter_code
_entity_poly.pdbx_strand_id
1 'polypeptide(L)'
;GSEMCIRDRRMLEWLKKTDAETHLVISPWAAATILHETGYTMKDVEKLASFTYSHKDQAARISSGSFQTDGMIVAPCSMKTLAGIRTGMADNLLTRSADVMLKERKKLVLLTRETPLNQIHLENMLELTKMGAVILPPMPAFYNHPQNLTEMVEHIVFRTLDQFGIHLSEAKRWEGMKQEK
;
A
#
# COMPACT_ATOMS: atom_id res chain seq x y z
N GLY A 1 -2.56 -15.19 1.18
CA GLY A 1 -3.84 -14.50 1.33
C GLY A 1 -3.99 -13.77 2.63
N SER A 2 -4.17 -14.45 3.77
CA SER A 2 -4.39 -13.83 5.10
C SER A 2 -3.35 -12.79 5.52
N GLU A 3 -2.11 -12.99 5.14
CA GLU A 3 -0.99 -12.09 5.41
C GLU A 3 -1.17 -10.69 4.81
N MET A 4 -1.82 -10.57 3.65
CA MET A 4 -2.04 -9.29 2.99
C MET A 4 -3.08 -8.45 3.74
N CYS A 5 -4.21 -9.04 4.10
CA CYS A 5 -5.26 -8.34 4.83
C CYS A 5 -4.80 -7.93 6.24
N ILE A 6 -4.00 -8.77 6.90
CA ILE A 6 -3.38 -8.44 8.19
C ILE A 6 -2.45 -7.24 8.03
N ARG A 7 -1.59 -7.23 7.01
CA ARG A 7 -0.64 -6.14 6.73
C ARG A 7 -1.37 -4.82 6.49
N ASP A 8 -2.41 -4.83 5.64
CA ASP A 8 -3.12 -3.63 5.23
C ASP A 8 -3.85 -2.99 6.43
N ARG A 9 -4.46 -3.82 7.28
CA ARG A 9 -5.06 -3.38 8.55
C ARG A 9 -3.99 -2.83 9.51
N ARG A 10 -2.87 -3.52 9.69
CA ARG A 10 -1.75 -3.05 10.53
C ARG A 10 -1.21 -1.70 10.07
N MET A 11 -1.17 -1.47 8.77
CA MET A 11 -0.76 -0.17 8.22
C MET A 11 -1.70 0.96 8.67
N LEU A 12 -3.02 0.76 8.58
CA LEU A 12 -4.00 1.73 9.08
C LEU A 12 -3.91 1.93 10.60
N GLU A 13 -3.69 0.85 11.37
CA GLU A 13 -3.50 0.94 12.82
C GLU A 13 -2.28 1.79 13.20
N TRP A 14 -1.17 1.65 12.47
CA TRP A 14 0.02 2.47 12.69
C TRP A 14 -0.20 3.92 12.25
N LEU A 15 -0.81 4.15 11.09
CA LEU A 15 -1.14 5.51 10.63
C LEU A 15 -2.06 6.23 11.62
N LYS A 16 -3.01 5.53 12.23
CA LYS A 16 -3.91 6.10 13.25
C LYS A 16 -3.18 6.59 14.50
N LYS A 17 -1.97 6.11 14.78
CA LYS A 17 -1.12 6.57 15.88
C LYS A 17 -0.28 7.80 15.52
N THR A 18 -0.37 8.27 14.29
CA THR A 18 0.31 9.47 13.79
C THR A 18 -0.70 10.58 13.52
N ASP A 19 -0.22 11.76 13.15
CA ASP A 19 -1.08 12.89 12.75
C ASP A 19 -1.57 12.77 11.29
N ALA A 20 -1.35 11.63 10.64
CA ALA A 20 -1.73 11.41 9.25
C ALA A 20 -3.26 11.28 9.10
N GLU A 21 -3.84 12.10 8.24
CA GLU A 21 -5.22 11.94 7.78
C GLU A 21 -5.25 10.88 6.66
N THR A 22 -6.07 9.85 6.83
CA THR A 22 -6.13 8.71 5.93
C THR A 22 -7.44 8.67 5.13
N HIS A 23 -7.32 8.50 3.80
CA HIS A 23 -8.42 8.36 2.86
C HIS A 23 -8.42 6.95 2.29
N LEU A 24 -9.41 6.15 2.64
CA LEU A 24 -9.47 4.73 2.32
C LEU A 24 -10.45 4.42 1.19
N VAL A 25 -9.99 3.63 0.23
CA VAL A 25 -10.81 3.02 -0.81
C VAL A 25 -10.58 1.51 -0.78
N ILE A 26 -11.63 0.73 -0.59
CA ILE A 26 -11.57 -0.74 -0.60
C ILE A 26 -12.25 -1.25 -1.87
N SER A 27 -11.53 -2.04 -2.67
CA SER A 27 -12.12 -2.68 -3.85
C SER A 27 -13.10 -3.79 -3.43
N PRO A 28 -14.10 -4.13 -4.26
CA PRO A 28 -15.04 -5.22 -3.95
C PRO A 28 -14.35 -6.57 -3.69
N TRP A 29 -13.28 -6.84 -4.44
CA TRP A 29 -12.49 -8.06 -4.24
C TRP A 29 -11.75 -8.04 -2.89
N ALA A 30 -11.12 -6.92 -2.53
CA ALA A 30 -10.46 -6.78 -1.24
C ALA A 30 -11.44 -6.95 -0.07
N ALA A 31 -12.65 -6.42 -0.19
CA ALA A 31 -13.70 -6.59 0.82
C ALA A 31 -14.08 -8.06 1.04
N ALA A 32 -14.25 -8.82 -0.05
CA ALA A 32 -14.52 -10.25 0.03
C ALA A 32 -13.35 -11.02 0.66
N THR A 33 -12.12 -10.67 0.29
CA THR A 33 -10.90 -11.30 0.81
C THR A 33 -10.69 -11.02 2.31
N ILE A 34 -10.91 -9.79 2.76
CA ILE A 34 -10.82 -9.41 4.19
C ILE A 34 -11.72 -10.32 5.02
N LEU A 35 -13.00 -10.44 4.65
CA LEU A 35 -13.95 -11.25 5.40
C LEU A 35 -13.56 -12.73 5.42
N HIS A 36 -13.17 -13.27 4.26
CA HIS A 36 -12.85 -14.69 4.11
C HIS A 36 -11.57 -15.10 4.86
N GLU A 37 -10.56 -14.23 4.87
CA GLU A 37 -9.22 -14.60 5.34
C GLU A 37 -8.91 -14.15 6.76
N THR A 38 -9.60 -13.15 7.30
CA THR A 38 -9.25 -12.56 8.60
C THR A 38 -10.36 -12.59 9.64
N GLY A 39 -11.60 -12.86 9.25
CA GLY A 39 -12.77 -12.74 10.12
C GLY A 39 -13.15 -11.29 10.46
N TYR A 40 -12.43 -10.29 9.96
CA TYR A 40 -12.80 -8.88 10.08
C TYR A 40 -13.82 -8.50 9.03
N THR A 41 -14.71 -7.57 9.38
CA THR A 41 -15.65 -6.98 8.42
C THR A 41 -15.03 -5.75 7.75
N MET A 42 -15.57 -5.35 6.59
CA MET A 42 -15.22 -4.06 5.98
C MET A 42 -15.32 -2.90 6.97
N LYS A 43 -16.41 -2.86 7.76
CA LYS A 43 -16.65 -1.82 8.76
C LYS A 43 -15.54 -1.75 9.82
N ASP A 44 -14.94 -2.87 10.19
CA ASP A 44 -13.85 -2.89 11.17
C ASP A 44 -12.60 -2.24 10.60
N VAL A 45 -12.32 -2.42 9.30
CA VAL A 45 -11.21 -1.78 8.62
C VAL A 45 -11.49 -0.29 8.35
N GLU A 46 -12.71 0.05 7.93
CA GLU A 46 -13.14 1.43 7.67
C GLU A 46 -13.01 2.33 8.92
N LYS A 47 -13.29 1.82 10.12
CA LYS A 47 -13.13 2.55 11.39
C LYS A 47 -11.68 2.96 11.72
N LEU A 48 -10.71 2.37 11.05
CA LEU A 48 -9.30 2.71 11.23
C LEU A 48 -8.87 3.91 10.38
N ALA A 49 -9.64 4.26 9.35
CA ALA A 49 -9.35 5.39 8.47
C ALA A 49 -10.10 6.67 8.91
N SER A 50 -9.55 7.83 8.55
CA SER A 50 -10.20 9.14 8.80
C SER A 50 -11.41 9.33 7.88
N PHE A 51 -11.29 8.92 6.61
CA PHE A 51 -12.35 8.98 5.61
C PHE A 51 -12.37 7.71 4.77
N THR A 52 -13.55 7.30 4.35
CA THR A 52 -13.77 6.14 3.48
C THR A 52 -14.60 6.54 2.27
N TYR A 53 -14.31 5.93 1.12
CA TYR A 53 -14.99 6.21 -0.14
C TYR A 53 -15.40 4.92 -0.83
N SER A 54 -16.53 4.97 -1.52
CA SER A 54 -16.90 3.87 -2.41
C SER A 54 -15.91 3.76 -3.56
N HIS A 55 -15.53 2.54 -3.91
CA HIS A 55 -14.68 2.24 -5.06
C HIS A 55 -15.24 2.80 -6.40
N LYS A 56 -16.57 3.02 -6.48
CA LYS A 56 -17.25 3.55 -7.66
C LYS A 56 -17.39 5.08 -7.66
N ASP A 57 -17.07 5.74 -6.54
CA ASP A 57 -17.28 7.18 -6.39
C ASP A 57 -16.16 8.00 -7.03
N GLN A 58 -16.24 8.20 -8.32
CA GLN A 58 -15.28 9.04 -9.05
C GLN A 58 -15.47 10.55 -8.82
N ALA A 59 -16.50 10.96 -8.08
CA ALA A 59 -16.71 12.35 -7.67
C ALA A 59 -16.05 12.67 -6.32
N ALA A 60 -15.47 11.67 -5.63
CA ALA A 60 -14.76 11.86 -4.37
C ALA A 60 -13.61 12.87 -4.51
N ARG A 61 -13.32 13.64 -3.43
CA ARG A 61 -12.27 14.67 -3.43
C ARG A 61 -10.90 14.16 -3.87
N ILE A 62 -10.55 12.92 -3.54
CA ILE A 62 -9.27 12.28 -3.90
C ILE A 62 -9.14 11.96 -5.40
N SER A 63 -10.21 12.11 -6.19
CA SER A 63 -10.18 12.02 -7.66
C SER A 63 -9.67 13.28 -8.34
N SER A 64 -9.47 14.35 -7.59
CA SER A 64 -9.06 15.68 -8.09
C SER A 64 -7.62 16.00 -7.71
N GLY A 65 -6.84 16.49 -8.66
CA GLY A 65 -5.47 16.96 -8.40
C GLY A 65 -5.40 18.24 -7.55
N SER A 66 -6.50 18.97 -7.40
CA SER A 66 -6.56 20.15 -6.52
C SER A 66 -6.68 19.77 -5.04
N PHE A 67 -7.10 18.54 -4.73
CA PHE A 67 -7.10 18.04 -3.38
C PHE A 67 -5.67 17.65 -2.96
N GLN A 68 -5.16 18.31 -1.92
CA GLN A 68 -3.77 18.10 -1.49
C GLN A 68 -3.63 16.82 -0.67
N THR A 69 -2.71 15.97 -1.10
CA THR A 69 -2.31 14.75 -0.40
C THR A 69 -0.80 14.60 -0.47
N ASP A 70 -0.19 13.92 0.49
CA ASP A 70 1.25 13.62 0.49
C ASP A 70 1.57 12.44 -0.44
N GLY A 71 0.59 11.59 -0.72
CA GLY A 71 0.72 10.48 -1.64
C GLY A 71 -0.31 9.38 -1.43
N MET A 72 -0.05 8.22 -2.04
CA MET A 72 -0.96 7.08 -2.05
C MET A 72 -0.21 5.76 -1.92
N ILE A 73 -0.80 4.84 -1.17
CA ILE A 73 -0.35 3.45 -1.05
C ILE A 73 -1.43 2.55 -1.65
N VAL A 74 -1.03 1.66 -2.55
CA VAL A 74 -1.92 0.59 -3.06
C VAL A 74 -1.46 -0.74 -2.46
N ALA A 75 -2.22 -1.25 -1.53
CA ALA A 75 -1.89 -2.44 -0.74
C ALA A 75 -3.09 -3.40 -0.62
N PRO A 76 -3.03 -4.59 -1.20
CA PRO A 76 -2.07 -5.01 -2.20
C PRO A 76 -2.33 -4.38 -3.57
N CYS A 77 -1.31 -4.29 -4.42
CA CYS A 77 -1.46 -3.92 -5.82
C CYS A 77 -1.47 -5.20 -6.68
N SER A 78 -2.64 -5.60 -7.15
CA SER A 78 -2.77 -6.74 -8.08
C SER A 78 -2.18 -6.39 -9.45
N MET A 79 -1.82 -7.41 -10.23
CA MET A 79 -1.32 -7.21 -11.59
C MET A 79 -2.35 -6.54 -12.50
N LYS A 80 -3.66 -6.77 -12.27
CA LYS A 80 -4.74 -6.04 -12.95
C LYS A 80 -4.70 -4.55 -12.62
N THR A 81 -4.59 -4.20 -11.32
CA THR A 81 -4.51 -2.80 -10.88
C THR A 81 -3.23 -2.14 -11.40
N LEU A 82 -2.10 -2.84 -11.34
CA LEU A 82 -0.82 -2.38 -11.88
C LEU A 82 -0.94 -2.03 -13.36
N ALA A 83 -1.52 -2.93 -14.17
CA ALA A 83 -1.75 -2.71 -15.60
C ALA A 83 -2.68 -1.52 -15.86
N GLY A 84 -3.77 -1.40 -15.09
CA GLY A 84 -4.70 -0.27 -15.20
C GLY A 84 -4.03 1.07 -14.91
N ILE A 85 -3.23 1.17 -13.86
CA ILE A 85 -2.46 2.39 -13.53
C ILE A 85 -1.45 2.69 -14.65
N ARG A 86 -0.72 1.68 -15.15
CA ARG A 86 0.27 1.83 -16.22
C ARG A 86 -0.34 2.37 -17.51
N THR A 87 -1.55 1.95 -17.85
CA THR A 87 -2.23 2.32 -19.11
C THR A 87 -3.14 3.55 -18.98
N GLY A 88 -3.24 4.14 -17.78
CA GLY A 88 -4.13 5.27 -17.53
C GLY A 88 -5.62 4.90 -17.52
N MET A 89 -5.96 3.62 -17.31
CA MET A 89 -7.33 3.15 -17.22
C MET A 89 -7.93 3.54 -15.86
N ALA A 90 -8.52 4.74 -15.78
CA ALA A 90 -9.09 5.32 -14.57
C ALA A 90 -10.61 5.05 -14.48
N ASP A 91 -11.01 3.79 -14.52
CA ASP A 91 -12.40 3.33 -14.56
C ASP A 91 -13.05 3.21 -13.16
N ASN A 92 -12.28 3.40 -12.12
CA ASN A 92 -12.73 3.38 -10.72
C ASN A 92 -11.92 4.37 -9.88
N LEU A 93 -12.38 4.64 -8.65
CA LEU A 93 -11.73 5.64 -7.79
C LEU A 93 -10.29 5.30 -7.44
N LEU A 94 -9.94 4.01 -7.26
CA LEU A 94 -8.58 3.61 -6.93
C LEU A 94 -7.62 3.94 -8.06
N THR A 95 -7.90 3.50 -9.29
CA THR A 95 -7.05 3.76 -10.46
C THR A 95 -7.06 5.23 -10.84
N ARG A 96 -8.20 5.93 -10.67
CA ARG A 96 -8.27 7.38 -10.86
C ARG A 96 -7.39 8.14 -9.87
N SER A 97 -7.43 7.79 -8.59
CA SER A 97 -6.57 8.43 -7.59
C SER A 97 -5.08 8.18 -7.86
N ALA A 98 -4.73 6.97 -8.29
CA ALA A 98 -3.35 6.68 -8.68
C ALA A 98 -2.90 7.48 -9.92
N ASP A 99 -3.76 7.67 -10.93
CA ASP A 99 -3.52 8.55 -12.07
C ASP A 99 -3.29 9.99 -11.63
N VAL A 100 -4.09 10.47 -10.67
CA VAL A 100 -3.88 11.80 -10.05
C VAL A 100 -2.51 11.90 -9.38
N MET A 101 -2.09 10.88 -8.62
CA MET A 101 -0.75 10.89 -7.99
C MET A 101 0.35 11.02 -9.03
N LEU A 102 0.28 10.27 -10.12
CA LEU A 102 1.28 10.30 -11.18
C LEU A 102 1.33 11.66 -11.88
N LYS A 103 0.18 12.24 -12.26
CA LYS A 103 0.14 13.53 -12.96
C LYS A 103 0.57 14.71 -12.09
N GLU A 104 0.28 14.66 -10.79
CA GLU A 104 0.66 15.69 -9.80
C GLU A 104 2.07 15.45 -9.22
N ARG A 105 2.80 14.44 -9.70
CA ARG A 105 4.14 14.08 -9.21
C ARG A 105 4.18 13.80 -7.70
N LYS A 106 3.10 13.24 -7.16
CA LYS A 106 2.98 12.82 -5.77
C LYS A 106 3.50 11.39 -5.58
N LYS A 107 3.89 11.07 -4.36
CA LYS A 107 4.38 9.73 -4.02
C LYS A 107 3.29 8.68 -4.25
N LEU A 108 3.59 7.67 -5.07
CA LEU A 108 2.73 6.50 -5.29
C LEU A 108 3.52 5.25 -4.97
N VAL A 109 3.09 4.49 -3.96
CA VAL A 109 3.74 3.25 -3.53
C VAL A 109 2.83 2.07 -3.84
N LEU A 110 3.33 1.11 -4.61
CA LEU A 110 2.59 -0.05 -5.09
C LEU A 110 3.17 -1.32 -4.47
N LEU A 111 2.44 -1.95 -3.55
CA LEU A 111 2.82 -3.21 -2.93
C LEU A 111 2.41 -4.37 -3.84
N THR A 112 3.21 -4.60 -4.87
CA THR A 112 2.96 -5.63 -5.88
C THR A 112 3.25 -7.02 -5.32
N ARG A 113 2.30 -7.96 -5.46
CA ARG A 113 2.48 -9.34 -5.03
C ARG A 113 1.94 -10.30 -6.08
N GLU A 114 2.87 -10.96 -6.75
CA GLU A 114 2.61 -12.01 -7.73
C GLU A 114 3.82 -12.92 -7.85
N THR A 115 3.61 -14.21 -8.11
CA THR A 115 4.68 -15.18 -8.34
C THR A 115 4.15 -16.39 -9.11
N PRO A 116 4.84 -16.87 -10.17
CA PRO A 116 5.95 -16.21 -10.86
C PRO A 116 5.52 -14.96 -11.61
N LEU A 117 6.46 -14.10 -11.97
CA LEU A 117 6.21 -12.93 -12.80
C LEU A 117 6.36 -13.29 -14.28
N ASN A 118 5.50 -12.73 -15.14
CA ASN A 118 5.64 -12.78 -16.58
C ASN A 118 6.20 -11.45 -17.14
N GLN A 119 6.50 -11.43 -18.44
CA GLN A 119 7.05 -10.26 -19.10
C GLN A 119 6.17 -9.02 -18.91
N ILE A 120 4.85 -9.14 -19.07
CA ILE A 120 3.92 -8.00 -18.97
C ILE A 120 3.97 -7.39 -17.56
N HIS A 121 4.04 -8.22 -16.51
CA HIS A 121 4.15 -7.74 -15.13
C HIS A 121 5.44 -6.93 -14.94
N LEU A 122 6.57 -7.44 -15.42
CA LEU A 122 7.88 -6.80 -15.30
C LEU A 122 7.94 -5.48 -16.09
N GLU A 123 7.41 -5.44 -17.33
CA GLU A 123 7.33 -4.23 -18.13
C GLU A 123 6.44 -3.17 -17.46
N ASN A 124 5.28 -3.54 -16.93
CA ASN A 124 4.41 -2.59 -16.23
C ASN A 124 5.08 -2.01 -14.98
N MET A 125 5.80 -2.83 -14.20
CA MET A 125 6.58 -2.36 -13.05
C MET A 125 7.69 -1.40 -13.47
N LEU A 126 8.42 -1.74 -14.52
CA LEU A 126 9.50 -0.90 -15.06
C LEU A 126 8.97 0.47 -15.51
N GLU A 127 7.91 0.49 -16.32
CA GLU A 127 7.37 1.74 -16.82
C GLU A 127 6.79 2.62 -15.68
N LEU A 128 6.10 2.03 -14.72
CA LEU A 128 5.61 2.79 -13.55
C LEU A 128 6.76 3.34 -12.69
N THR A 129 7.86 2.60 -12.56
CA THR A 129 9.07 3.09 -11.89
C THR A 129 9.65 4.31 -12.62
N LYS A 130 9.71 4.29 -13.94
CA LYS A 130 10.14 5.45 -14.78
C LYS A 130 9.22 6.65 -14.59
N MET A 131 7.92 6.42 -14.36
CA MET A 131 6.95 7.48 -14.05
C MET A 131 7.06 8.03 -12.62
N GLY A 132 7.89 7.44 -11.77
CA GLY A 132 8.13 7.86 -10.40
C GLY A 132 7.35 7.10 -9.32
N ALA A 133 6.63 6.04 -9.69
CA ALA A 133 6.03 5.16 -8.70
C ALA A 133 7.10 4.29 -8.00
N VAL A 134 6.88 4.00 -6.73
CA VAL A 134 7.72 3.08 -5.96
C VAL A 134 7.10 1.70 -6.04
N ILE A 135 7.77 0.77 -6.69
CA ILE A 135 7.41 -0.66 -6.66
C ILE A 135 8.01 -1.27 -5.40
N LEU A 136 7.16 -1.70 -4.48
CA LEU A 136 7.55 -2.24 -3.18
C LEU A 136 6.93 -3.63 -2.99
N PRO A 137 7.54 -4.69 -3.55
CA PRO A 137 7.08 -6.05 -3.30
C PRO A 137 7.20 -6.37 -1.80
N PRO A 138 6.16 -6.93 -1.16
CA PRO A 138 6.16 -7.22 0.27
C PRO A 138 7.00 -8.48 0.57
N MET A 139 8.31 -8.35 0.45
CA MET A 139 9.25 -9.44 0.69
C MET A 139 9.62 -9.53 2.17
N PRO A 140 9.51 -10.72 2.80
CA PRO A 140 9.95 -10.92 4.17
C PRO A 140 11.46 -10.67 4.31
N ALA A 141 11.87 -10.00 5.40
CA ALA A 141 13.26 -9.76 5.73
C ALA A 141 13.67 -10.62 6.93
N PHE A 142 14.58 -11.56 6.72
CA PHE A 142 15.07 -12.47 7.76
C PHE A 142 16.28 -11.92 8.53
N TYR A 143 16.99 -10.95 7.97
CA TYR A 143 18.18 -10.35 8.60
C TYR A 143 17.89 -9.61 9.92
N ASN A 144 16.61 -9.24 10.15
CA ASN A 144 16.17 -8.63 11.41
C ASN A 144 15.83 -9.66 12.49
N HIS A 145 16.03 -10.95 12.22
CA HIS A 145 15.72 -12.06 13.12
C HIS A 145 14.27 -12.00 13.67
N PRO A 146 13.23 -11.94 12.81
CA PRO A 146 11.86 -11.85 13.26
C PRO A 146 11.48 -13.12 14.05
N GLN A 147 10.82 -12.94 15.20
CA GLN A 147 10.44 -14.03 16.09
C GLN A 147 9.08 -14.65 15.72
N ASN A 148 8.28 -13.93 14.94
CA ASN A 148 6.95 -14.35 14.56
C ASN A 148 6.48 -13.64 13.27
N LEU A 149 5.35 -14.09 12.74
CA LEU A 149 4.77 -13.55 11.51
C LEU A 149 4.39 -12.06 11.65
N THR A 150 3.96 -11.64 12.83
CA THR A 150 3.58 -10.24 13.08
C THR A 150 4.77 -9.31 12.87
N GLU A 151 5.94 -9.66 13.39
CA GLU A 151 7.16 -8.85 13.20
C GLU A 151 7.57 -8.77 11.72
N MET A 152 7.38 -9.85 10.95
CA MET A 152 7.64 -9.84 9.50
C MET A 152 6.69 -8.89 8.77
N VAL A 153 5.41 -8.92 9.13
CA VAL A 153 4.39 -8.02 8.56
C VAL A 153 4.69 -6.57 8.93
N GLU A 154 5.01 -6.30 10.20
CA GLU A 154 5.34 -4.95 10.68
C GLU A 154 6.56 -4.37 9.98
N HIS A 155 7.59 -5.18 9.72
CA HIS A 155 8.73 -4.72 8.94
C HIS A 155 8.32 -4.18 7.56
N ILE A 156 7.45 -4.89 6.84
CA ILE A 156 6.93 -4.44 5.53
C ILE A 156 6.12 -3.15 5.68
N VAL A 157 5.28 -3.05 6.71
CA VAL A 157 4.50 -1.85 7.01
C VAL A 157 5.42 -0.66 7.26
N PHE A 158 6.41 -0.80 8.12
CA PHE A 158 7.36 0.28 8.44
C PHE A 158 8.17 0.70 7.22
N ARG A 159 8.65 -0.24 6.40
CA ARG A 159 9.35 0.07 5.15
C ARG A 159 8.45 0.83 4.15
N THR A 160 7.15 0.54 4.16
CA THR A 160 6.18 1.27 3.34
C THR A 160 5.97 2.70 3.85
N LEU A 161 5.79 2.88 5.15
CA LEU A 161 5.59 4.18 5.78
C LEU A 161 6.85 5.06 5.71
N ASP A 162 8.04 4.46 5.77
CA ASP A 162 9.32 5.16 5.54
C ASP A 162 9.35 5.89 4.19
N GLN A 163 8.65 5.39 3.16
CA GLN A 163 8.58 6.07 1.86
C GLN A 163 7.91 7.45 1.96
N PHE A 164 7.12 7.69 3.00
CA PHE A 164 6.42 8.95 3.26
C PHE A 164 7.09 9.78 4.36
N GLY A 165 8.26 9.38 4.83
CA GLY A 165 8.94 10.04 5.93
C GLY A 165 8.28 9.80 7.29
N ILE A 166 7.37 8.83 7.38
CA ILE A 166 6.75 8.41 8.64
C ILE A 166 7.65 7.36 9.27
N HIS A 167 8.49 7.81 10.21
CA HIS A 167 9.46 6.97 10.89
C HIS A 167 8.95 6.57 12.27
N LEU A 168 8.62 5.30 12.43
CA LEU A 168 8.13 4.75 13.69
C LEU A 168 9.32 4.26 14.52
N SER A 169 9.32 4.58 15.81
CA SER A 169 10.40 4.22 16.75
C SER A 169 10.50 2.71 16.96
N GLU A 170 9.41 1.98 16.76
CA GLU A 170 9.32 0.54 16.89
C GLU A 170 9.97 -0.22 15.72
N ALA A 171 10.32 0.48 14.64
CA ALA A 171 10.95 -0.12 13.47
C ALA A 171 12.38 -0.57 13.78
N LYS A 172 12.63 -1.88 13.75
CA LYS A 172 13.99 -2.42 13.81
C LYS A 172 14.71 -2.06 12.51
N ARG A 173 15.77 -1.26 12.60
CA ARG A 173 16.58 -0.81 11.46
C ARG A 173 17.92 -1.52 11.45
N TRP A 174 18.47 -1.71 10.27
CA TRP A 174 19.82 -2.22 10.11
C TRP A 174 20.84 -1.14 10.54
N GLU A 175 21.60 -1.41 11.59
CA GLU A 175 22.64 -0.51 12.12
C GLU A 175 24.06 -0.94 11.75
N GLY A 176 24.19 -1.87 10.82
CA GLY A 176 25.47 -2.47 10.45
C GLY A 176 25.82 -3.71 11.28
N MET A 177 26.87 -4.40 10.90
CA MET A 177 27.42 -5.49 11.70
C MET A 177 28.20 -4.88 12.89
N LYS A 178 27.83 -5.24 14.11
CA LYS A 178 28.68 -4.93 15.28
C LYS A 178 29.98 -5.69 15.09
N GLN A 179 31.11 -4.98 14.97
CA GLN A 179 32.40 -5.61 15.05
C GLN A 179 32.53 -6.14 16.49
N GLU A 180 32.57 -7.45 16.64
CA GLU A 180 33.02 -8.05 17.90
C GLU A 180 34.45 -7.58 18.11
N LYS A 181 34.68 -6.85 19.20
CA LYS A 181 36.01 -6.47 19.67
C LYS A 181 36.63 -7.63 20.42
#